data_3565f439f048552085466abe08234e31
#
_entry.id   3565f439f048552085466abe08234e31
#
_cell.length_a   1.000
_cell.length_b   1.000
_cell.length_c   1.000
_cell.angle_alpha   90.00
_cell.angle_beta   90.00
_cell.angle_gamma   90.00
#
_symmetry.space_group_name_H-M   'P 1'
#
loop_
_entity.id
_entity.type
_entity.pdbx_description
1 polymer ?
#
loop_
_entity_poly.entity_id
_entity_poly.type
_entity_poly.pdbx_seq_one_letter_code
_entity_poly.pdbx_strand_id
1 'polypeptide(L)'
;MNEKVRVIIVEGLDASGKESLTTTLVDMLEVDINETCKVIREEFPRYGTRTGETIRRILHGELREMKPELPQFFAMDRTDYMNKIERHSLSADVYIFDRYSRSNVYCNGCREDMIELAMKELELLKSTISKVNPDKELEIIEICINYDFTDIDTKNASIALHETYMGTREVLDQNETISKQIMFADDMHRSYTLFREPEMKLTLGFDIAETAKSIVTEKLGYSFKEYRK
;
A
#
# COMPACT_ATOMS: atom_id res chain seq x y z
N MET A 1 20.00 0.54 19.94
CA MET A 1 18.51 0.69 19.88
C MET A 1 18.20 1.51 18.64
N ASN A 2 17.27 1.07 17.86
CA ASN A 2 16.85 1.80 16.65
C ASN A 2 16.12 3.08 17.10
N GLU A 3 16.70 4.25 16.87
CA GLU A 3 16.13 5.54 17.29
C GLU A 3 14.89 5.94 16.48
N LYS A 4 14.59 5.18 15.42
CA LYS A 4 13.47 5.44 14.52
C LYS A 4 12.45 4.30 14.52
N VAL A 5 11.17 4.67 14.42
CA VAL A 5 10.11 3.78 13.99
C VAL A 5 9.75 4.13 12.55
N ARG A 6 9.64 3.12 11.69
CA ARG A 6 9.37 3.31 10.26
C ARG A 6 8.03 2.76 9.85
N VAL A 7 7.35 3.50 9.01
CA VAL A 7 6.12 3.05 8.35
C VAL A 7 6.38 3.01 6.85
N ILE A 8 6.35 1.82 6.27
CA ILE A 8 6.43 1.60 4.83
C ILE A 8 5.01 1.46 4.31
N ILE A 9 4.60 2.33 3.40
CA ILE A 9 3.32 2.27 2.70
C ILE A 9 3.59 1.89 1.25
N VAL A 10 3.03 0.78 0.79
CA VAL A 10 3.17 0.34 -0.60
C VAL A 10 1.84 0.56 -1.32
N GLU A 11 1.81 1.50 -2.24
CA GLU A 11 0.65 1.85 -3.05
C GLU A 11 0.86 1.39 -4.50
N GLY A 12 -0.21 1.07 -5.18
CA GLY A 12 -0.15 0.66 -6.58
C GLY A 12 -1.46 0.06 -7.06
N LEU A 13 -1.58 -0.08 -8.36
CA LEU A 13 -2.73 -0.69 -9.02
C LEU A 13 -2.83 -2.19 -8.70
N ASP A 14 -3.95 -2.81 -9.06
CA ASP A 14 -4.09 -4.26 -8.89
C ASP A 14 -3.05 -5.00 -9.73
N ALA A 15 -2.56 -6.12 -9.23
CA ALA A 15 -1.51 -6.93 -9.84
C ALA A 15 -0.14 -6.21 -10.05
N SER A 16 0.12 -5.09 -9.38
CA SER A 16 1.40 -4.37 -9.50
C SER A 16 2.56 -4.96 -8.68
N GLY A 17 2.34 -6.07 -7.95
CA GLY A 17 3.38 -6.71 -7.14
C GLY A 17 3.50 -6.19 -5.70
N LYS A 18 2.54 -5.38 -5.22
CA LYS A 18 2.53 -4.85 -3.83
C LYS A 18 2.63 -5.94 -2.77
N GLU A 19 1.74 -6.92 -2.86
CA GLU A 19 1.70 -8.04 -1.90
C GLU A 19 3.03 -8.80 -1.87
N SER A 20 3.59 -9.09 -3.05
CA SER A 20 4.88 -9.76 -3.16
C SER A 20 6.00 -8.92 -2.53
N LEU A 21 6.04 -7.60 -2.80
CA LEU A 21 7.03 -6.71 -2.22
C LEU A 21 6.87 -6.62 -0.69
N THR A 22 5.66 -6.42 -0.18
CA THR A 22 5.42 -6.30 1.27
C THR A 22 5.73 -7.60 2.00
N THR A 23 5.42 -8.76 1.41
CA THR A 23 5.77 -10.07 1.99
C THR A 23 7.28 -10.29 2.01
N THR A 24 7.96 -10.02 0.90
CA THR A 24 9.43 -10.13 0.83
C THR A 24 10.13 -9.21 1.83
N LEU A 25 9.62 -8.00 2.05
CA LEU A 25 10.14 -7.09 3.07
C LEU A 25 10.00 -7.67 4.49
N VAL A 26 8.86 -8.28 4.82
CA VAL A 26 8.67 -8.94 6.11
C VAL A 26 9.68 -10.07 6.29
N ASP A 27 9.78 -10.97 5.30
CA ASP A 27 10.70 -12.10 5.37
C ASP A 27 12.15 -11.66 5.58
N MET A 28 12.61 -10.64 4.83
CA MET A 28 13.95 -10.10 4.98
C MET A 28 14.19 -9.46 6.36
N LEU A 29 13.23 -8.71 6.88
CA LEU A 29 13.36 -8.02 8.17
C LEU A 29 13.26 -8.96 9.37
N GLU A 30 12.50 -10.04 9.28
CA GLU A 30 12.36 -11.00 10.39
C GLU A 30 13.45 -12.06 10.41
N VAL A 31 14.00 -12.44 9.24
CA VAL A 31 14.88 -13.61 9.09
C VAL A 31 16.30 -13.23 8.71
N ASP A 32 16.48 -12.36 7.73
CA ASP A 32 17.74 -12.20 7.02
C ASP A 32 18.67 -11.12 7.56
N ILE A 33 18.15 -10.15 8.34
CA ILE A 33 18.98 -9.10 8.92
C ILE A 33 19.74 -9.57 10.18
N ASN A 34 20.84 -8.85 10.49
CA ASN A 34 21.69 -9.16 11.65
C ASN A 34 21.06 -8.81 13.00
N GLU A 35 20.04 -7.99 13.00
CA GLU A 35 19.40 -7.45 14.20
C GLU A 35 18.00 -8.04 14.38
N THR A 36 17.49 -7.99 15.61
CA THR A 36 16.08 -8.31 15.86
C THR A 36 15.22 -7.12 15.47
N CYS A 37 14.33 -7.32 14.53
CA CYS A 37 13.38 -6.31 14.06
C CYS A 37 11.95 -6.80 14.31
N LYS A 38 11.16 -6.03 15.04
CA LYS A 38 9.73 -6.30 15.21
C LYS A 38 8.95 -5.66 14.09
N VAL A 39 8.36 -6.49 13.24
CA VAL A 39 7.56 -6.06 12.09
C VAL A 39 6.07 -6.25 12.34
N ILE A 40 5.26 -5.30 11.91
CA ILE A 40 3.81 -5.42 11.84
C ILE A 40 3.40 -5.14 10.39
N ARG A 41 2.81 -6.14 9.71
CA ARG A 41 2.25 -5.99 8.36
C ARG A 41 0.72 -6.00 8.41
N GLU A 42 0.09 -5.15 7.62
CA GLU A 42 -1.35 -5.16 7.40
C GLU A 42 -1.64 -4.82 5.93
N GLU A 43 -2.74 -5.36 5.42
CA GLU A 43 -3.24 -5.11 4.07
C GLU A 43 -4.62 -4.46 4.14
N PHE A 44 -4.86 -3.45 3.32
CA PHE A 44 -6.15 -2.77 3.25
C PHE A 44 -6.80 -2.94 1.87
N PRO A 45 -8.14 -3.21 1.85
CA PRO A 45 -9.02 -3.34 3.01
C PRO A 45 -8.88 -4.70 3.72
N ARG A 46 -9.11 -4.72 5.02
CA ARG A 46 -9.04 -5.92 5.87
C ARG A 46 -10.33 -6.74 5.75
N TYR A 47 -10.45 -7.54 4.70
CA TYR A 47 -11.66 -8.29 4.38
C TYR A 47 -12.18 -9.24 5.49
N GLY A 48 -11.34 -9.61 6.45
CA GLY A 48 -11.73 -10.40 7.61
C GLY A 48 -12.44 -9.62 8.73
N THR A 49 -12.59 -8.30 8.60
CA THR A 49 -13.30 -7.45 9.56
C THR A 49 -14.74 -7.16 9.11
N ARG A 50 -15.57 -6.63 10.05
CA ARG A 50 -16.94 -6.22 9.71
C ARG A 50 -16.97 -5.12 8.64
N THR A 51 -16.08 -4.13 8.75
CA THR A 51 -15.96 -3.04 7.77
C THR A 51 -15.47 -3.58 6.43
N GLY A 52 -14.43 -4.44 6.46
CA GLY A 52 -13.90 -5.08 5.25
C GLY A 52 -14.91 -5.99 4.54
N GLU A 53 -15.74 -6.71 5.27
CA GLU A 53 -16.84 -7.50 4.69
C GLU A 53 -17.88 -6.61 4.00
N THR A 54 -18.21 -5.44 4.58
CA THR A 54 -19.09 -4.47 3.94
C THR A 54 -18.47 -3.94 2.63
N ILE A 55 -17.19 -3.58 2.66
CA ILE A 55 -16.44 -3.17 1.45
C ILE A 55 -16.52 -4.26 0.39
N ARG A 56 -16.25 -5.51 0.74
CA ARG A 56 -16.31 -6.65 -0.19
C ARG A 56 -17.67 -6.75 -0.85
N ARG A 57 -18.75 -6.66 -0.09
CA ARG A 57 -20.14 -6.73 -0.59
C ARG A 57 -20.48 -5.57 -1.53
N ILE A 58 -20.01 -4.35 -1.24
CA ILE A 58 -20.18 -3.19 -2.14
C ILE A 58 -19.43 -3.44 -3.46
N LEU A 59 -18.18 -3.90 -3.38
CA LEU A 59 -17.35 -4.18 -4.57
C LEU A 59 -17.94 -5.28 -5.45
N HIS A 60 -18.56 -6.31 -4.83
CA HIS A 60 -19.26 -7.39 -5.55
C HIS A 60 -20.65 -6.99 -6.05
N GLY A 61 -21.09 -5.75 -5.79
CA GLY A 61 -22.38 -5.24 -6.26
C GLY A 61 -23.59 -5.73 -5.49
N GLU A 62 -23.40 -6.37 -4.33
CA GLU A 62 -24.49 -6.78 -3.42
C GLU A 62 -25.14 -5.57 -2.72
N LEU A 63 -24.36 -4.48 -2.52
CA LEU A 63 -24.78 -3.23 -1.89
C LEU A 63 -24.48 -2.05 -2.84
N ARG A 64 -25.02 -2.09 -4.06
CA ARG A 64 -24.71 -1.11 -5.12
C ARG A 64 -25.07 0.32 -4.74
N GLU A 65 -26.13 0.49 -3.98
CA GLU A 65 -26.59 1.78 -3.48
C GLU A 65 -25.59 2.47 -2.56
N MET A 66 -24.70 1.71 -1.93
CA MET A 66 -23.65 2.22 -1.04
C MET A 66 -22.30 2.48 -1.75
N LYS A 67 -22.27 2.33 -3.10
CA LYS A 67 -21.04 2.55 -3.87
C LYS A 67 -20.48 3.97 -3.76
N PRO A 68 -21.30 5.04 -3.68
CA PRO A 68 -20.80 6.40 -3.47
C PRO A 68 -20.05 6.59 -2.14
N GLU A 69 -20.40 5.82 -1.10
CA GLU A 69 -19.81 5.87 0.22
C GLU A 69 -18.58 4.97 0.38
N LEU A 70 -18.21 4.21 -0.66
CA LEU A 70 -17.09 3.26 -0.61
C LEU A 70 -15.76 3.88 -0.11
N PRO A 71 -15.38 5.11 -0.52
CA PRO A 71 -14.17 5.75 0.01
C PRO A 71 -14.19 5.95 1.53
N GLN A 72 -15.35 6.25 2.10
CA GLN A 72 -15.54 6.39 3.55
C GLN A 72 -15.39 5.05 4.27
N PHE A 73 -15.89 3.96 3.69
CA PHE A 73 -15.70 2.61 4.25
C PHE A 73 -14.22 2.21 4.25
N PHE A 74 -13.47 2.53 3.20
CA PHE A 74 -12.02 2.32 3.19
C PHE A 74 -11.31 3.13 4.28
N ALA A 75 -11.69 4.39 4.47
CA ALA A 75 -11.14 5.23 5.53
C ALA A 75 -11.53 4.70 6.93
N MET A 76 -12.76 4.22 7.11
CA MET A 76 -13.20 3.59 8.36
C MET A 76 -12.37 2.33 8.68
N ASP A 77 -12.10 1.48 7.70
CA ASP A 77 -11.32 0.26 7.92
C ASP A 77 -9.90 0.58 8.40
N ARG A 78 -9.24 1.59 7.81
CA ARG A 78 -7.92 2.06 8.24
C ARG A 78 -7.97 2.72 9.62
N THR A 79 -8.99 3.55 9.88
CA THR A 79 -9.23 4.17 11.20
C THR A 79 -9.43 3.10 12.29
N ASP A 80 -10.22 2.07 12.02
CA ASP A 80 -10.43 0.95 12.95
C ASP A 80 -9.12 0.23 13.27
N TYR A 81 -8.21 0.12 12.29
CA TYR A 81 -6.90 -0.46 12.52
C TYR A 81 -6.00 0.45 13.35
N MET A 82 -5.98 1.75 13.10
CA MET A 82 -5.24 2.70 13.95
C MET A 82 -5.75 2.66 15.39
N ASN A 83 -7.06 2.60 15.59
CA ASN A 83 -7.66 2.43 16.92
C ASN A 83 -7.26 1.09 17.60
N LYS A 84 -7.09 0.01 16.81
CA LYS A 84 -6.58 -1.27 17.31
C LYS A 84 -5.12 -1.14 17.76
N ILE A 85 -4.27 -0.52 16.95
CA ILE A 85 -2.85 -0.26 17.31
C ILE A 85 -2.77 0.50 18.63
N GLU A 86 -3.49 1.60 18.76
CA GLU A 86 -3.50 2.41 19.99
C GLU A 86 -4.02 1.65 21.18
N ARG A 87 -5.19 1.02 21.06
CA ARG A 87 -5.86 0.31 22.17
C ARG A 87 -5.04 -0.83 22.74
N HIS A 88 -4.28 -1.52 21.89
CA HIS A 88 -3.45 -2.65 22.30
C HIS A 88 -1.97 -2.30 22.43
N SER A 89 -1.61 -1.03 22.32
CA SER A 89 -0.23 -0.54 22.41
C SER A 89 0.73 -1.34 21.51
N LEU A 90 0.30 -1.58 20.26
CA LEU A 90 1.05 -2.40 19.31
C LEU A 90 2.27 -1.63 18.76
N SER A 91 3.36 -1.61 19.52
CA SER A 91 4.62 -1.03 19.08
C SER A 91 5.40 -1.97 18.16
N ALA A 92 6.14 -1.41 17.20
CA ALA A 92 7.03 -2.14 16.29
C ALA A 92 8.26 -1.27 15.93
N ASP A 93 9.23 -1.86 15.26
CA ASP A 93 10.35 -1.14 14.64
C ASP A 93 9.98 -0.71 13.23
N VAL A 94 9.25 -1.57 12.52
CA VAL A 94 8.76 -1.33 11.16
C VAL A 94 7.29 -1.74 11.05
N TYR A 95 6.47 -0.83 10.52
CA TYR A 95 5.10 -1.13 10.06
C TYR A 95 5.12 -1.18 8.54
N ILE A 96 4.47 -2.18 7.95
CA ILE A 96 4.35 -2.33 6.49
C ILE A 96 2.88 -2.40 6.13
N PHE A 97 2.40 -1.44 5.34
CA PHE A 97 1.02 -1.37 4.89
C PHE A 97 0.93 -1.59 3.38
N ASP A 98 0.22 -2.65 2.99
CA ASP A 98 -0.19 -2.86 1.60
C ASP A 98 -1.45 -2.03 1.37
N ARG A 99 -1.31 -0.94 0.63
CA ARG A 99 -2.26 0.17 0.46
C ARG A 99 -2.46 1.00 1.74
N TYR A 100 -2.76 2.26 1.54
CA TYR A 100 -3.22 3.17 2.58
C TYR A 100 -4.11 4.27 1.97
N SER A 101 -3.98 5.50 2.44
CA SER A 101 -4.88 6.59 2.10
C SER A 101 -4.81 7.07 0.65
N ARG A 102 -3.63 6.97 -0.02
CA ARG A 102 -3.48 7.38 -1.43
C ARG A 102 -4.39 6.59 -2.38
N SER A 103 -4.71 5.33 -2.06
CA SER A 103 -5.66 4.55 -2.85
C SER A 103 -7.01 5.26 -3.01
N ASN A 104 -7.50 5.96 -1.97
CA ASN A 104 -8.72 6.76 -2.09
C ASN A 104 -8.56 7.97 -3.04
N VAL A 105 -7.36 8.55 -3.11
CA VAL A 105 -7.10 9.72 -3.97
C VAL A 105 -7.14 9.32 -5.44
N TYR A 106 -6.28 8.39 -5.87
CA TYR A 106 -6.18 8.06 -7.29
C TYR A 106 -7.37 7.23 -7.80
N CYS A 107 -8.00 6.40 -6.97
CA CYS A 107 -9.20 5.65 -7.40
C CYS A 107 -10.45 6.53 -7.55
N ASN A 108 -10.42 7.78 -7.10
CA ASN A 108 -11.54 8.71 -7.16
C ASN A 108 -11.21 10.01 -7.93
N GLY A 109 -10.24 9.97 -8.84
CA GLY A 109 -9.91 11.06 -9.76
C GLY A 109 -9.22 12.26 -9.11
N CYS A 110 -8.48 12.05 -8.02
CA CYS A 110 -7.77 13.11 -7.28
C CYS A 110 -8.67 14.27 -6.84
N ARG A 111 -9.89 13.98 -6.44
CA ARG A 111 -10.85 14.97 -5.97
C ARG A 111 -10.39 15.58 -4.65
N GLU A 112 -10.73 16.85 -4.43
CA GLU A 112 -10.33 17.61 -3.24
C GLU A 112 -10.80 16.97 -1.94
N ASP A 113 -12.05 16.49 -1.89
CA ASP A 113 -12.61 15.78 -0.74
C ASP A 113 -11.86 14.48 -0.40
N MET A 114 -11.35 13.78 -1.42
CA MET A 114 -10.54 12.56 -1.24
C MET A 114 -9.13 12.90 -0.76
N ILE A 115 -8.55 13.98 -1.25
CA ILE A 115 -7.24 14.47 -0.78
C ILE A 115 -7.34 14.89 0.69
N GLU A 116 -8.37 15.63 1.06
CA GLU A 116 -8.60 16.04 2.45
C GLU A 116 -8.80 14.84 3.37
N LEU A 117 -9.58 13.84 2.94
CA LEU A 117 -9.78 12.60 3.68
C LEU A 117 -8.45 11.86 3.87
N ALA A 118 -7.66 11.70 2.83
CA ALA A 118 -6.38 11.02 2.88
C ALA A 118 -5.36 11.74 3.78
N MET A 119 -5.36 13.07 3.80
CA MET A 119 -4.52 13.84 4.72
C MET A 119 -4.91 13.61 6.17
N LYS A 120 -6.20 13.58 6.50
CA LYS A 120 -6.69 13.25 7.86
C LYS A 120 -6.27 11.85 8.29
N GLU A 121 -6.32 10.89 7.39
CA GLU A 121 -5.87 9.52 7.65
C GLU A 121 -4.36 9.46 7.92
N LEU A 122 -3.53 10.20 7.18
CA LEU A 122 -2.09 10.29 7.43
C LEU A 122 -1.77 10.95 8.77
N GLU A 123 -2.49 11.99 9.17
CA GLU A 123 -2.30 12.62 10.48
C GLU A 123 -2.71 11.65 11.62
N LEU A 124 -3.79 10.89 11.45
CA LEU A 124 -4.17 9.85 12.41
C LEU A 124 -3.08 8.78 12.52
N LEU A 125 -2.54 8.31 11.39
CA LEU A 125 -1.44 7.36 11.39
C LEU A 125 -0.23 7.89 12.15
N LYS A 126 0.22 9.13 11.83
CA LYS A 126 1.36 9.76 12.49
C LYS A 126 1.14 9.84 14.00
N SER A 127 -0.01 10.35 14.42
CA SER A 127 -0.31 10.51 15.84
C SER A 127 -0.38 9.17 16.57
N THR A 128 -1.00 8.17 15.95
CA THR A 128 -1.14 6.82 16.53
C THR A 128 0.22 6.12 16.68
N ILE A 129 1.03 6.10 15.62
CA ILE A 129 2.34 5.42 15.64
C ILE A 129 3.30 6.11 16.60
N SER A 130 3.34 7.44 16.63
CA SER A 130 4.17 8.18 17.59
C SER A 130 3.71 7.93 19.03
N LYS A 131 2.42 7.83 19.28
CA LYS A 131 1.87 7.55 20.62
C LYS A 131 2.28 6.18 21.17
N VAL A 132 2.31 5.16 20.34
CA VAL A 132 2.70 3.80 20.75
C VAL A 132 4.22 3.56 20.70
N ASN A 133 5.00 4.51 20.18
CA ASN A 133 6.46 4.50 20.11
C ASN A 133 7.03 5.86 20.57
N PRO A 134 6.78 6.29 21.84
CA PRO A 134 7.05 7.66 22.28
C PRO A 134 8.52 8.06 22.25
N ASP A 135 9.43 7.08 22.32
CA ASP A 135 10.89 7.29 22.40
C ASP A 135 11.58 7.19 21.02
N LYS A 136 10.77 7.07 19.93
CA LYS A 136 11.32 6.90 18.57
C LYS A 136 10.85 8.01 17.64
N GLU A 137 11.74 8.48 16.78
CA GLU A 137 11.39 9.36 15.66
C GLU A 137 10.60 8.58 14.59
N LEU A 138 9.46 9.11 14.17
CA LEU A 138 8.66 8.50 13.10
C LEU A 138 9.19 8.91 11.73
N GLU A 139 9.46 7.90 10.90
CA GLU A 139 9.77 8.06 9.48
C GLU A 139 8.74 7.31 8.63
N ILE A 140 8.12 7.99 7.65
CA ILE A 140 7.17 7.38 6.72
C ILE A 140 7.82 7.30 5.35
N ILE A 141 7.86 6.09 4.78
CA ILE A 141 8.39 5.80 3.45
C ILE A 141 7.23 5.30 2.59
N GLU A 142 6.78 6.13 1.64
CA GLU A 142 5.73 5.75 0.72
C GLU A 142 6.31 5.34 -0.63
N ILE A 143 5.93 4.14 -1.08
CA ILE A 143 6.40 3.52 -2.31
C ILE A 143 5.20 3.39 -3.24
N CYS A 144 5.25 4.03 -4.40
CA CYS A 144 4.21 3.92 -5.41
C CYS A 144 4.70 3.07 -6.58
N ILE A 145 3.97 1.96 -6.85
CA ILE A 145 4.20 1.10 -8.01
C ILE A 145 3.18 1.46 -9.06
N ASN A 146 3.63 2.01 -10.18
CA ASN A 146 2.75 2.44 -11.25
C ASN A 146 3.08 1.72 -12.57
N TYR A 147 2.15 1.78 -13.51
CA TYR A 147 2.37 1.33 -14.87
C TYR A 147 2.91 2.48 -15.71
N ASP A 148 3.89 2.19 -16.54
CA ASP A 148 4.30 3.12 -17.59
C ASP A 148 3.55 2.77 -18.90
N PHE A 149 2.54 3.55 -19.21
CA PHE A 149 1.75 3.39 -20.43
C PHE A 149 2.27 4.23 -21.60
N THR A 150 3.42 4.86 -21.45
CA THR A 150 4.03 5.66 -22.54
C THR A 150 4.59 4.79 -23.65
N ASP A 151 4.95 3.53 -23.32
CA ASP A 151 5.41 2.52 -24.26
C ASP A 151 4.33 1.44 -24.48
N ILE A 152 4.12 1.08 -25.76
CA ILE A 152 3.10 0.10 -26.17
C ILE A 152 3.39 -1.31 -25.64
N ASP A 153 4.68 -1.67 -25.51
CA ASP A 153 5.09 -3.00 -25.04
C ASP A 153 4.85 -3.14 -23.54
N THR A 154 5.15 -2.10 -22.76
CA THR A 154 4.84 -2.04 -21.33
C THR A 154 3.34 -2.06 -21.07
N LYS A 155 2.55 -1.38 -21.92
CA LYS A 155 1.10 -1.42 -21.87
C LYS A 155 0.56 -2.84 -22.09
N ASN A 156 1.07 -3.52 -23.14
CA ASN A 156 0.65 -4.89 -23.46
C ASN A 156 1.08 -5.89 -22.37
N ALA A 157 2.29 -5.74 -21.82
CA ALA A 157 2.77 -6.55 -20.71
C ALA A 157 1.90 -6.37 -19.44
N SER A 158 1.51 -5.13 -19.14
CA SER A 158 0.64 -4.80 -18.01
C SER A 158 -0.75 -5.41 -18.17
N ILE A 159 -1.31 -5.39 -19.38
CA ILE A 159 -2.58 -6.04 -19.72
C ILE A 159 -2.46 -7.55 -19.53
N ALA A 160 -1.43 -8.18 -20.08
CA ALA A 160 -1.21 -9.63 -19.98
C ALA A 160 -1.02 -10.09 -18.53
N LEU A 161 -0.29 -9.32 -17.70
CA LEU A 161 -0.14 -9.58 -16.28
C LEU A 161 -1.48 -9.46 -15.54
N HIS A 162 -2.25 -8.42 -15.83
CA HIS A 162 -3.57 -8.22 -15.26
C HIS A 162 -4.52 -9.36 -15.63
N GLU A 163 -4.57 -9.78 -16.90
CA GLU A 163 -5.36 -10.90 -17.38
C GLU A 163 -4.96 -12.22 -16.70
N THR A 164 -3.67 -12.46 -16.51
CA THR A 164 -3.15 -13.65 -15.83
C THR A 164 -3.57 -13.67 -14.36
N TYR A 165 -3.54 -12.53 -13.69
CA TYR A 165 -3.88 -12.42 -12.26
C TYR A 165 -5.40 -12.43 -12.01
N MET A 166 -6.18 -11.85 -12.94
CA MET A 166 -7.65 -11.77 -12.85
C MET A 166 -8.36 -12.95 -13.48
N GLY A 167 -7.63 -13.85 -14.15
CA GLY A 167 -8.15 -15.00 -14.93
C GLY A 167 -8.99 -16.03 -14.16
N THR A 168 -9.30 -15.79 -12.90
CA THR A 168 -10.24 -16.57 -12.08
C THR A 168 -11.47 -15.77 -11.62
N ARG A 169 -11.55 -14.47 -11.92
CA ARG A 169 -12.72 -13.63 -11.63
C ARG A 169 -13.49 -13.40 -12.93
N GLU A 170 -14.81 -13.61 -12.90
CA GLU A 170 -15.71 -13.41 -14.02
C GLU A 170 -15.34 -12.16 -14.82
N VAL A 171 -15.16 -12.36 -16.12
CA VAL A 171 -14.76 -11.36 -17.12
C VAL A 171 -15.80 -10.24 -17.16
N LEU A 172 -15.61 -9.24 -16.30
CA LEU A 172 -16.12 -7.90 -16.60
C LEU A 172 -15.39 -7.43 -17.85
N ASP A 173 -16.12 -6.87 -18.80
CA ASP A 173 -15.62 -6.41 -20.09
C ASP A 173 -14.15 -5.96 -20.04
N GLN A 174 -13.26 -6.70 -20.69
CA GLN A 174 -11.80 -6.50 -20.67
C GLN A 174 -11.43 -5.05 -21.02
N ASN A 175 -12.16 -4.43 -21.94
CA ASN A 175 -11.94 -3.04 -22.35
C ASN A 175 -12.28 -2.02 -21.24
N GLU A 176 -13.32 -2.26 -20.45
CA GLU A 176 -13.67 -1.38 -19.32
C GLU A 176 -12.61 -1.48 -18.22
N THR A 177 -12.12 -2.67 -17.95
CA THR A 177 -11.07 -2.91 -16.95
C THR A 177 -9.76 -2.23 -17.34
N ILE A 178 -9.32 -2.36 -18.60
CA ILE A 178 -8.11 -1.71 -19.13
C ILE A 178 -8.24 -0.19 -19.05
N SER A 179 -9.38 0.36 -19.48
CA SER A 179 -9.62 1.81 -19.44
C SER A 179 -9.58 2.35 -18.02
N LYS A 180 -10.11 1.61 -17.05
CA LYS A 180 -10.03 1.98 -15.62
C LYS A 180 -8.61 1.93 -15.10
N GLN A 181 -7.80 0.93 -15.47
CA GLN A 181 -6.41 0.83 -15.04
C GLN A 181 -5.56 1.99 -15.60
N ILE A 182 -5.76 2.37 -16.86
CA ILE A 182 -5.09 3.54 -17.46
C ILE A 182 -5.48 4.81 -16.69
N MET A 183 -6.77 5.03 -16.45
CA MET A 183 -7.24 6.19 -15.69
C MET A 183 -6.65 6.23 -14.28
N PHE A 184 -6.59 5.10 -13.58
CA PHE A 184 -6.01 5.04 -12.25
C PHE A 184 -4.50 5.29 -12.26
N ALA A 185 -3.77 4.85 -13.30
CA ALA A 185 -2.35 5.13 -13.46
C ALA A 185 -2.08 6.63 -13.66
N ASP A 186 -2.89 7.30 -14.48
CA ASP A 186 -2.82 8.75 -14.69
C ASP A 186 -3.15 9.50 -13.39
N ASP A 187 -4.19 9.09 -12.68
CA ASP A 187 -4.57 9.69 -11.40
C ASP A 187 -3.55 9.39 -10.30
N MET A 188 -2.87 8.25 -10.34
CA MET A 188 -1.72 7.97 -9.46
C MET A 188 -0.62 9.01 -9.68
N HIS A 189 -0.24 9.30 -10.93
CA HIS A 189 0.73 10.35 -11.25
C HIS A 189 0.27 11.74 -10.79
N ARG A 190 -1.00 12.09 -11.02
CA ARG A 190 -1.57 13.35 -10.54
C ARG A 190 -1.51 13.46 -9.01
N SER A 191 -1.71 12.35 -8.29
CA SER A 191 -1.65 12.31 -6.84
C SER A 191 -0.28 12.68 -6.27
N TYR A 192 0.80 12.50 -7.04
CA TYR A 192 2.16 12.90 -6.61
C TYR A 192 2.26 14.40 -6.36
N THR A 193 1.62 15.20 -7.20
CA THR A 193 1.62 16.67 -7.05
C THR A 193 0.47 17.17 -6.18
N LEU A 194 -0.73 16.61 -6.33
CA LEU A 194 -1.93 17.11 -5.70
C LEU A 194 -2.10 16.66 -4.24
N PHE A 195 -1.53 15.52 -3.88
CA PHE A 195 -1.60 14.99 -2.53
C PHE A 195 -0.23 15.03 -1.86
N ARG A 196 0.71 14.19 -2.30
CA ARG A 196 2.05 14.09 -1.73
C ARG A 196 2.99 13.38 -2.72
N GLU A 197 4.22 13.87 -2.84
CA GLU A 197 5.28 13.15 -3.55
C GLU A 197 5.67 11.90 -2.75
N PRO A 198 5.68 10.69 -3.35
CA PRO A 198 6.15 9.49 -2.67
C PRO A 198 7.68 9.47 -2.56
N GLU A 199 8.23 8.82 -1.55
CA GLU A 199 9.67 8.67 -1.36
C GLU A 199 10.31 7.74 -2.39
N MET A 200 9.50 6.86 -3.01
CA MET A 200 9.98 5.94 -4.05
C MET A 200 8.90 5.70 -5.12
N LYS A 201 9.32 5.74 -6.37
CA LYS A 201 8.48 5.40 -7.52
C LYS A 201 9.06 4.18 -8.21
N LEU A 202 8.24 3.17 -8.40
CA LEU A 202 8.58 1.94 -9.10
C LEU A 202 7.70 1.80 -10.34
N THR A 203 8.26 1.20 -11.39
CA THR A 203 7.50 0.82 -12.59
C THR A 203 7.26 -0.68 -12.56
N LEU A 204 6.10 -1.12 -13.04
CA LEU A 204 5.78 -2.54 -13.15
C LEU A 204 6.90 -3.32 -13.86
N GLY A 205 7.20 -4.52 -13.34
CA GLY A 205 8.31 -5.35 -13.83
C GLY A 205 9.64 -5.13 -13.10
N PHE A 206 9.63 -4.32 -12.02
CA PHE A 206 10.80 -4.19 -11.13
C PHE A 206 11.17 -5.53 -10.49
N ASP A 207 12.45 -5.72 -10.21
CA ASP A 207 12.93 -6.88 -9.44
C ASP A 207 12.53 -6.73 -7.98
N ILE A 208 11.63 -7.59 -7.51
CA ILE A 208 11.08 -7.55 -6.15
C ILE A 208 12.16 -7.79 -5.10
N ALA A 209 13.04 -8.79 -5.33
CA ALA A 209 14.05 -9.15 -4.34
C ALA A 209 15.14 -8.07 -4.23
N GLU A 210 15.61 -7.55 -5.36
CA GLU A 210 16.59 -6.47 -5.40
C GLU A 210 16.01 -5.18 -4.79
N THR A 211 14.78 -4.84 -5.14
CA THR A 211 14.08 -3.67 -4.59
C THR A 211 13.89 -3.80 -3.08
N ALA A 212 13.41 -4.94 -2.59
CA ALA A 212 13.26 -5.17 -1.16
C ALA A 212 14.59 -5.07 -0.42
N LYS A 213 15.65 -5.65 -1.00
CA LYS A 213 17.01 -5.57 -0.45
C LYS A 213 17.51 -4.11 -0.37
N SER A 214 17.32 -3.32 -1.43
CA SER A 214 17.68 -1.89 -1.43
C SER A 214 16.89 -1.12 -0.36
N ILE A 215 15.59 -1.37 -0.21
CA ILE A 215 14.79 -0.74 0.84
C ILE A 215 15.35 -1.08 2.23
N VAL A 216 15.61 -2.36 2.50
CA VAL A 216 16.12 -2.82 3.79
C VAL A 216 17.49 -2.21 4.11
N THR A 217 18.39 -2.14 3.15
CA THR A 217 19.75 -1.63 3.37
C THR A 217 19.85 -0.11 3.29
N GLU A 218 19.31 0.51 2.25
CA GLU A 218 19.53 1.93 1.96
C GLU A 218 18.52 2.85 2.64
N LYS A 219 17.27 2.40 2.77
CA LYS A 219 16.22 3.19 3.42
C LYS A 219 16.09 2.91 4.91
N LEU A 220 16.19 1.63 5.30
CA LEU A 220 16.03 1.25 6.70
C LEU A 220 17.36 1.14 7.45
N GLY A 221 18.47 1.00 6.74
CA GLY A 221 19.83 0.96 7.32
C GLY A 221 20.18 -0.38 8.00
N TYR A 222 19.46 -1.46 7.68
CA TYR A 222 19.80 -2.79 8.20
C TYR A 222 20.86 -3.48 7.36
N SER A 223 21.65 -4.36 7.98
CA SER A 223 22.61 -5.22 7.30
C SER A 223 22.14 -6.68 7.32
N PHE A 224 22.39 -7.40 6.24
CA PHE A 224 22.03 -8.81 6.14
C PHE A 224 23.03 -9.72 6.87
N LYS A 225 22.56 -10.88 7.34
CA LYS A 225 23.39 -11.94 7.89
C LYS A 225 24.35 -12.47 6.80
N GLU A 226 25.63 -12.61 7.16
CA GLU A 226 26.58 -13.33 6.31
C GLU A 226 26.35 -14.83 6.49
N TYR A 227 25.68 -15.47 5.54
CA TYR A 227 25.64 -16.92 5.48
C TYR A 227 27.03 -17.39 5.02
N ARG A 228 27.88 -17.87 5.94
CA ARG A 228 29.10 -18.57 5.55
C ARG A 228 28.73 -19.79 4.70
N LYS A 229 29.22 -19.78 3.46
CA LYS A 229 29.10 -20.90 2.52
C LYS A 229 29.83 -22.11 3.02
#